data_bf6cf2f8d156d0ee1bc913a7ac9789a4
#
_entry.id   bf6cf2f8d156d0ee1bc913a7ac9789a4
#
_cell.length_a   1.000
_cell.length_b   1.000
_cell.length_c   1.000
_cell.angle_alpha   90.00
_cell.angle_beta   90.00
_cell.angle_gamma   90.00
#
_symmetry.space_group_name_H-M   'P 1'
#
loop_
_entity.id
_entity.type
_entity.pdbx_description
1 polymer ?
#
loop_
_entity_poly.entity_id
_entity_poly.type
_entity_poly.pdbx_seq_one_letter_code
_entity_poly.pdbx_strand_id
1 'polypeptide(L)'
;MHIVKNRWFVISAAVLILLATLSCQILNTPSIGFTPNAMPNAKVGVYYYVIIKITNNKTPAGEFSILQGSFPKGLQLQTLTGQDAVLISGTPQEPGAFHFILSVWCYGTNHTGQTGTKDYVIPVSP
;
A
#
# COMPACT_ATOMS: atom_id res chain seq x y z
N MET A 1 -42.96 -39.71 -18.45
CA MET A 1 -42.31 -40.11 -17.20
C MET A 1 -40.80 -39.79 -17.16
N HIS A 2 -40.22 -39.20 -18.22
CA HIS A 2 -38.82 -38.77 -18.27
C HIS A 2 -38.51 -37.33 -17.88
N ILE A 3 -39.55 -36.49 -17.66
CA ILE A 3 -39.41 -35.06 -17.41
C ILE A 3 -39.02 -34.74 -15.94
N VAL A 4 -39.32 -35.61 -15.00
CA VAL A 4 -39.06 -35.36 -13.56
C VAL A 4 -37.59 -35.58 -13.20
N LYS A 5 -36.89 -36.51 -13.86
CA LYS A 5 -35.45 -36.80 -13.61
C LYS A 5 -34.54 -35.61 -14.00
N ASN A 6 -34.87 -34.91 -15.08
CA ASN A 6 -34.06 -33.78 -15.54
C ASN A 6 -34.18 -32.53 -14.63
N ARG A 7 -35.29 -32.34 -13.96
CA ARG A 7 -35.50 -31.16 -13.08
C ARG A 7 -34.60 -31.21 -11.84
N TRP A 8 -34.33 -32.39 -11.31
CA TRP A 8 -33.47 -32.55 -10.16
C TRP A 8 -31.99 -32.36 -10.55
N PHE A 9 -31.57 -32.78 -11.73
CA PHE A 9 -30.23 -32.53 -12.24
C PHE A 9 -29.99 -31.03 -12.52
N VAL A 10 -30.98 -30.33 -13.05
CA VAL A 10 -30.89 -28.89 -13.32
C VAL A 10 -30.85 -28.08 -12.01
N ILE A 11 -31.63 -28.46 -11.01
CA ILE A 11 -31.62 -27.82 -9.70
C ILE A 11 -30.30 -28.07 -8.97
N SER A 12 -29.79 -29.29 -9.04
CA SER A 12 -28.50 -29.67 -8.46
C SER A 12 -27.33 -28.94 -9.11
N ALA A 13 -27.32 -28.81 -10.44
CA ALA A 13 -26.31 -28.02 -11.17
C ALA A 13 -26.39 -26.53 -10.85
N ALA A 14 -27.59 -25.97 -10.74
CA ALA A 14 -27.79 -24.56 -10.39
C ALA A 14 -27.31 -24.23 -8.97
N VAL A 15 -27.55 -25.11 -8.00
CA VAL A 15 -27.06 -24.97 -6.62
C VAL A 15 -25.53 -25.04 -6.56
N LEU A 16 -24.91 -25.94 -7.35
CA LEU A 16 -23.45 -26.07 -7.41
C LEU A 16 -22.78 -24.82 -8.01
N ILE A 17 -23.40 -24.25 -9.05
CA ILE A 17 -22.90 -22.99 -9.68
C ILE A 17 -23.07 -21.80 -8.70
N LEU A 18 -24.16 -21.76 -7.96
CA LEU A 18 -24.39 -20.70 -6.97
C LEU A 18 -23.38 -20.75 -5.81
N LEU A 19 -23.02 -21.95 -5.36
CA LEU A 19 -21.98 -22.15 -4.33
C LEU A 19 -20.59 -21.79 -4.84
N ALA A 20 -20.29 -22.00 -6.11
CA ALA A 20 -18.99 -21.64 -6.71
C ALA A 20 -18.81 -20.12 -6.83
N THR A 21 -19.88 -19.35 -7.04
CA THR A 21 -19.81 -17.89 -7.13
C THR A 21 -19.65 -17.19 -5.78
N LEU A 22 -20.10 -17.80 -4.68
CA LEU A 22 -19.87 -17.26 -3.34
C LEU A 22 -18.43 -17.43 -2.83
N SER A 23 -17.68 -18.36 -3.43
CA SER A 23 -16.33 -18.72 -3.00
C SER A 23 -15.26 -17.67 -3.38
N CYS A 24 -15.56 -16.78 -4.32
CA CYS A 24 -14.60 -15.80 -4.84
C CYS A 24 -14.48 -14.48 -4.05
N GLN A 25 -15.30 -14.25 -3.01
CA GLN A 25 -15.32 -12.98 -2.28
C GLN A 25 -14.47 -12.96 -0.99
N ILE A 26 -13.85 -14.08 -0.62
CA ILE A 26 -13.17 -14.21 0.68
C ILE A 26 -11.70 -13.75 0.65
N LEU A 27 -11.12 -13.42 -0.51
CA LEU A 27 -9.70 -13.10 -0.66
C LEU A 27 -9.37 -11.62 -0.92
N ASN A 28 -10.29 -10.71 -0.70
CA ASN A 28 -9.99 -9.29 -0.80
C ASN A 28 -9.35 -8.79 0.51
N THR A 29 -8.09 -9.14 0.71
CA THR A 29 -7.29 -8.49 1.77
C THR A 29 -7.10 -7.03 1.34
N PRO A 30 -7.58 -6.05 2.12
CA PRO A 30 -7.38 -4.66 1.75
C PRO A 30 -5.89 -4.37 1.63
N SER A 31 -5.51 -3.71 0.56
CA SER A 31 -4.13 -3.26 0.36
C SER A 31 -3.77 -2.19 1.38
N ILE A 32 -2.48 -2.12 1.75
CA ILE A 32 -1.98 -1.06 2.63
C ILE A 32 -2.22 0.29 1.95
N GLY A 33 -2.90 1.18 2.65
CA GLY A 33 -3.09 2.56 2.25
C GLY A 33 -1.96 3.45 2.77
N PHE A 34 -1.68 4.56 2.08
CA PHE A 34 -0.67 5.54 2.46
C PHE A 34 -1.30 6.94 2.51
N THR A 35 -1.00 7.69 3.56
CA THR A 35 -1.49 9.06 3.75
C THR A 35 -0.33 9.99 4.15
N PRO A 36 -0.10 11.14 3.47
CA PRO A 36 -0.91 11.73 2.41
C PRO A 36 -0.81 10.97 1.08
N ASN A 37 -1.80 11.17 0.20
CA ASN A 37 -1.82 10.55 -1.11
C ASN A 37 -0.81 11.17 -2.09
N ALA A 38 -0.46 12.44 -1.88
CA ALA A 38 0.53 13.19 -2.65
C ALA A 38 1.46 13.95 -1.71
N MET A 39 2.72 14.15 -2.16
CA MET A 39 3.71 14.87 -1.39
C MET A 39 3.55 16.38 -1.59
N PRO A 40 3.71 17.20 -0.52
CA PRO A 40 3.77 18.65 -0.66
C PRO A 40 5.02 19.08 -1.42
N ASN A 41 4.95 20.27 -2.03
CA ASN A 41 6.07 20.88 -2.73
C ASN A 41 7.20 21.20 -1.75
N ALA A 42 8.42 20.98 -2.17
CA ALA A 42 9.63 21.36 -1.47
C ALA A 42 10.34 22.54 -2.17
N LYS A 43 11.30 23.14 -1.50
CA LYS A 43 12.13 24.20 -2.05
C LYS A 43 13.58 23.97 -1.64
N VAL A 44 14.52 24.21 -2.57
CA VAL A 44 15.96 24.15 -2.30
C VAL A 44 16.32 25.08 -1.15
N GLY A 45 17.10 24.59 -0.18
CA GLY A 45 17.57 25.34 0.97
C GLY A 45 16.53 25.57 2.08
N VAL A 46 15.29 25.10 1.91
CA VAL A 46 14.23 25.19 2.91
C VAL A 46 13.98 23.84 3.55
N TYR A 47 13.89 23.82 4.88
CA TYR A 47 13.66 22.57 5.62
C TYR A 47 12.31 21.98 5.28
N TYR A 48 12.33 20.70 4.90
CA TYR A 48 11.17 19.89 4.51
C TYR A 48 10.87 18.86 5.59
N TYR A 49 9.58 18.68 5.88
CA TYR A 49 9.12 17.75 6.91
C TYR A 49 7.76 17.17 6.52
N VAL A 50 7.68 15.87 6.34
CA VAL A 50 6.43 15.16 6.02
C VAL A 50 6.41 13.81 6.73
N ILE A 51 5.30 13.50 7.37
CA ILE A 51 5.02 12.17 7.93
C ILE A 51 4.05 11.45 7.02
N ILE A 52 4.44 10.26 6.56
CA ILE A 52 3.56 9.35 5.82
C ILE A 52 3.13 8.25 6.78
N LYS A 53 1.81 8.09 6.94
CA LYS A 53 1.20 7.02 7.74
C LYS A 53 0.63 5.95 6.85
N ILE A 54 0.65 4.70 7.30
CA ILE A 54 -0.06 3.61 6.63
C ILE A 54 -1.37 3.29 7.33
N THR A 55 -2.28 2.70 6.55
CA THR A 55 -3.61 2.25 6.99
C THR A 55 -3.89 0.86 6.42
N ASN A 56 -4.88 0.17 6.97
CA ASN A 56 -5.27 -1.18 6.57
C ASN A 56 -4.19 -2.27 6.81
N ASN A 57 -3.13 -1.93 7.55
CA ASN A 57 -2.17 -2.92 8.02
C ASN A 57 -2.78 -3.73 9.17
N LYS A 58 -2.64 -5.05 9.14
CA LYS A 58 -3.11 -5.96 10.20
C LYS A 58 -2.11 -6.11 11.34
N THR A 59 -0.87 -5.79 11.07
CA THR A 59 0.26 -5.89 11.99
C THR A 59 1.10 -4.63 11.91
N PRO A 60 1.87 -4.29 12.95
CA PRO A 60 2.69 -3.08 12.96
C PRO A 60 3.67 -3.04 11.79
N ALA A 61 3.95 -1.83 11.31
CA ALA A 61 5.00 -1.59 10.33
C ALA A 61 6.37 -1.95 10.93
N GLY A 62 7.17 -2.69 10.16
CA GLY A 62 8.55 -3.01 10.49
C GLY A 62 9.49 -1.95 9.96
N GLU A 63 9.58 -1.83 8.66
CA GLU A 63 10.51 -0.91 8.00
C GLU A 63 9.91 -0.29 6.74
N PHE A 64 10.26 0.97 6.53
CA PHE A 64 10.03 1.70 5.28
C PHE A 64 11.35 1.86 4.52
N SER A 65 11.30 1.72 3.21
CA SER A 65 12.46 1.86 2.33
C SER A 65 12.08 2.45 0.98
N ILE A 66 13.05 3.02 0.30
CA ILE A 66 12.92 3.39 -1.12
C ILE A 66 13.23 2.17 -1.95
N LEU A 67 12.22 1.61 -2.60
CA LEU A 67 12.35 0.42 -3.42
C LEU A 67 13.01 0.74 -4.76
N GLN A 68 12.64 1.87 -5.35
CA GLN A 68 13.07 2.27 -6.69
C GLN A 68 12.93 3.78 -6.87
N GLY A 69 13.66 4.33 -7.83
CA GLY A 69 13.57 5.73 -8.23
C GLY A 69 14.68 6.61 -7.65
N SER A 70 14.51 7.93 -7.75
CA SER A 70 15.44 8.93 -7.24
C SER A 70 14.83 9.70 -6.07
N PHE A 71 15.61 9.85 -5.01
CA PHE A 71 15.22 10.56 -3.80
C PHE A 71 16.02 11.89 -3.71
N PRO A 72 15.39 13.02 -3.32
CA PRO A 72 16.07 14.31 -3.29
C PRO A 72 17.28 14.30 -2.35
N LYS A 73 18.42 14.76 -2.86
CA LYS A 73 19.63 14.95 -2.04
C LYS A 73 19.34 15.92 -0.89
N GLY A 74 19.80 15.58 0.31
CA GLY A 74 19.56 16.37 1.52
C GLY A 74 18.32 15.97 2.31
N LEU A 75 17.44 15.11 1.75
CA LEU A 75 16.35 14.50 2.49
C LEU A 75 16.75 13.12 3.03
N GLN A 76 16.15 12.75 4.16
CA GLN A 76 16.33 11.46 4.81
C GLN A 76 14.98 10.80 5.05
N LEU A 77 14.97 9.47 5.01
CA LEU A 77 13.84 8.63 5.35
C LEU A 77 14.09 8.00 6.72
N GLN A 78 13.15 8.17 7.65
CA GLN A 78 13.26 7.60 8.99
C GLN A 78 11.97 6.89 9.38
N THR A 79 12.02 5.58 9.59
CA THR A 79 10.90 4.80 10.13
C THR A 79 10.60 5.25 11.56
N LEU A 80 9.35 5.59 11.84
CA LEU A 80 8.88 5.92 13.18
C LEU A 80 8.35 4.66 13.86
N THR A 81 9.23 3.96 14.56
CA THR A 81 8.93 2.68 15.20
C THR A 81 7.71 2.78 16.13
N GLY A 82 6.77 1.87 15.98
CA GLY A 82 5.54 1.81 16.78
C GLY A 82 4.44 2.82 16.40
N GLN A 83 4.62 3.59 15.33
CA GLN A 83 3.64 4.59 14.87
C GLN A 83 3.01 4.26 13.52
N ASP A 84 3.39 3.16 12.88
CA ASP A 84 2.97 2.79 11.52
C ASP A 84 3.18 3.95 10.53
N ALA A 85 4.31 4.62 10.63
CA ALA A 85 4.62 5.84 9.91
C ALA A 85 6.11 5.97 9.60
N VAL A 86 6.39 6.79 8.58
CA VAL A 86 7.74 7.17 8.18
C VAL A 86 7.84 8.69 8.07
N LEU A 87 8.93 9.24 8.53
CA LEU A 87 9.29 10.64 8.41
C LEU A 87 10.22 10.83 7.22
N ILE A 88 9.88 11.79 6.35
CA ILE A 88 10.78 12.35 5.36
C ILE A 88 11.14 13.76 5.82
N SER A 89 12.42 14.02 6.06
CA SER A 89 12.87 15.32 6.54
C SER A 89 14.26 15.66 6.03
N GLY A 90 14.57 16.94 6.05
CA GLY A 90 15.86 17.48 5.65
C GLY A 90 15.75 18.74 4.80
N THR A 91 16.84 19.14 4.17
CA THR A 91 16.89 20.33 3.33
C THR A 91 17.31 19.93 1.93
N PRO A 92 16.41 20.00 0.93
CA PRO A 92 16.74 19.66 -0.45
C PRO A 92 17.87 20.53 -0.99
N GLN A 93 18.79 19.90 -1.75
CA GLN A 93 19.97 20.59 -2.29
C GLN A 93 19.85 20.87 -3.80
N GLU A 94 18.94 20.21 -4.49
CA GLU A 94 18.79 20.30 -5.95
C GLU A 94 17.31 20.44 -6.33
N PRO A 95 16.96 21.30 -7.31
CA PRO A 95 15.61 21.39 -7.83
C PRO A 95 15.31 20.23 -8.77
N GLY A 96 14.03 19.92 -8.95
CA GLY A 96 13.56 18.89 -9.86
C GLY A 96 12.32 18.18 -9.36
N ALA A 97 11.82 17.23 -10.15
CA ALA A 97 10.75 16.32 -9.78
C ALA A 97 11.36 14.94 -9.48
N PHE A 98 11.34 14.55 -8.23
CA PHE A 98 11.94 13.30 -7.76
C PHE A 98 10.87 12.23 -7.60
N HIS A 99 10.89 11.23 -8.50
CA HIS A 99 9.98 10.10 -8.50
C HIS A 99 10.60 8.92 -7.75
N PHE A 100 9.87 8.35 -6.82
CA PHE A 100 10.32 7.18 -6.08
C PHE A 100 9.15 6.29 -5.66
N ILE A 101 9.46 5.01 -5.43
CA ILE A 101 8.52 4.04 -4.88
C ILE A 101 8.88 3.82 -3.41
N LEU A 102 7.98 4.25 -2.52
CA LEU A 102 8.07 3.94 -1.11
C LEU A 102 7.52 2.54 -0.87
N SER A 103 8.25 1.72 -0.16
CA SER A 103 7.87 0.39 0.27
C SER A 103 7.78 0.32 1.79
N VAL A 104 6.82 -0.44 2.28
CA VAL A 104 6.71 -0.79 3.70
C VAL A 104 6.58 -2.30 3.85
N TRP A 105 7.25 -2.84 4.85
CA TRP A 105 7.09 -4.20 5.31
C TRP A 105 6.50 -4.20 6.73
N CYS A 106 5.45 -5.01 6.94
CA CYS A 106 4.81 -5.18 8.24
C CYS A 106 5.16 -6.55 8.82
N TYR A 107 5.28 -6.63 10.14
CA TYR A 107 5.64 -7.87 10.82
C TYR A 107 4.65 -9.00 10.55
N GLY A 108 5.15 -10.21 10.31
CA GLY A 108 4.35 -11.43 10.35
C GLY A 108 4.20 -11.90 11.79
N THR A 109 2.97 -12.16 12.22
CA THR A 109 2.64 -12.77 13.51
C THR A 109 1.79 -14.01 13.27
N ASN A 110 0.58 -14.08 13.84
CA ASN A 110 -0.42 -15.10 13.47
C ASN A 110 -1.03 -14.86 12.08
N HIS A 111 -0.69 -13.75 11.44
CA HIS A 111 -1.03 -13.42 10.07
C HIS A 111 0.25 -13.31 9.24
N THR A 112 0.16 -13.64 7.95
CA THR A 112 1.26 -13.41 7.00
C THR A 112 1.60 -11.92 6.98
N GLY A 113 2.89 -11.59 7.03
CA GLY A 113 3.36 -10.20 6.93
C GLY A 113 2.86 -9.55 5.64
N GLN A 114 2.40 -8.32 5.75
CA GLN A 114 1.93 -7.53 4.62
C GLN A 114 3.06 -6.66 4.09
N THR A 115 3.09 -6.47 2.78
CA THR A 115 3.94 -5.47 2.13
C THR A 115 3.06 -4.50 1.35
N GLY A 116 3.46 -3.25 1.29
CA GLY A 116 2.76 -2.24 0.51
C GLY A 116 3.75 -1.34 -0.21
N THR A 117 3.35 -0.82 -1.35
CA THR A 117 4.15 0.13 -2.12
C THR A 117 3.29 1.31 -2.57
N LYS A 118 3.91 2.47 -2.70
CA LYS A 118 3.27 3.69 -3.19
C LYS A 118 4.24 4.51 -4.01
N ASP A 119 3.78 4.91 -5.20
CA ASP A 119 4.51 5.87 -6.01
C ASP A 119 4.32 7.29 -5.48
N TYR A 120 5.43 7.99 -5.30
CA TYR A 120 5.45 9.38 -4.88
C TYR A 120 6.32 10.24 -5.78
N VAL A 121 5.98 11.51 -5.85
CA VAL A 121 6.78 12.55 -6.48
C VAL A 121 6.97 13.67 -5.47
N ILE A 122 8.21 14.09 -5.24
CA ILE A 122 8.52 15.32 -4.51
C ILE A 122 8.96 16.39 -5.51
N PRO A 123 8.12 17.38 -5.81
CA PRO A 123 8.53 18.51 -6.63
C PRO A 123 9.35 19.49 -5.76
N VAL A 124 10.58 19.74 -6.18
CA VAL A 124 11.51 20.66 -5.51
C VAL A 124 11.74 21.87 -6.41
N SER A 125 11.27 23.03 -5.98
CA SER A 125 11.52 24.31 -6.67
C SER A 125 12.89 24.89 -6.33
N PRO A 126 13.45 25.72 -7.22
CA PRO A 126 14.70 26.43 -6.94
C PRO A 126 14.61 27.35 -5.72
#